data_ffc3685994a396f84bf360b4b8554d96
#
_entry.id   ffc3685994a396f84bf360b4b8554d96
#
_cell.length_a   1.000
_cell.length_b   1.000
_cell.length_c   1.000
_cell.angle_alpha   90.00
_cell.angle_beta   90.00
_cell.angle_gamma   90.00
#
_symmetry.space_group_name_H-M   'P 1'
#
loop_
_entity.id
_entity.type
_entity.pdbx_description
1 polymer ?
#
loop_
_entity_poly.entity_id
_entity_poly.type
_entity_poly.pdbx_seq_one_letter_code
_entity_poly.pdbx_strand_id
1 'polypeptide(L)'
;MTVNDDSFTNWMHREEIAESMIPIIGKLHRERDVTVLLHSRSLVNKSVVSILKTHRFARQIAGEELSVTETMPFLQALTTLDLGPSQIDLGMLAATYKADDRGLSVAEFTAEAVAGATGADKIERREPRDVVLYGFGRIGRLVARLLIEKAGSGNGLRLRAIVVRGGGGRAAEDLVKRASLLRRDSIHGQFQGTITVDEAGSTIVANGNAIKVIYADDPSQVDYTKYGIRDAILIDNTGKWRDREGLSKHLRPGIDKVVLTAPGKGDVPNIVHGVNHDTIKPDEQILSCASCTTNAIVPPLKAMDDEYGVLRGHVETVHSFTNDQNLLDNYHKAERRGRSAPLNMVITETGAASAVAKALPDLKAPITGSSIRVPVPDVSIAILNLQLARETTREDVHDYLREVSLTSPLKRQIDFTTAPDAVSSDFIGSRHASIVDAGALKVEGDNAILYLWYDNEFGYSCQVVRVVQHVSGVEYPTYPATAV
;
A
#
# COMPACT_ATOMS: atom_id res chain seq x y z
N MET A 1 29.50 9.64 -35.74
CA MET A 1 28.63 9.99 -34.58
C MET A 1 29.45 9.88 -33.31
N THR A 2 29.37 10.85 -32.45
CA THR A 2 30.04 10.79 -31.13
C THR A 2 29.23 9.96 -30.14
N VAL A 3 29.86 9.42 -29.10
CA VAL A 3 29.16 8.61 -28.05
C VAL A 3 27.94 9.35 -27.48
N ASN A 4 27.96 10.68 -27.43
CA ASN A 4 26.84 11.50 -26.99
C ASN A 4 25.63 11.47 -27.92
N ASP A 5 25.86 11.41 -29.25
CA ASP A 5 24.75 11.40 -30.22
C ASP A 5 24.00 10.07 -30.20
N ASP A 6 24.70 8.96 -30.01
CA ASP A 6 24.08 7.62 -29.90
C ASP A 6 23.28 7.46 -28.60
N SER A 7 23.77 7.99 -27.51
CA SER A 7 23.07 7.94 -26.20
C SER A 7 21.78 8.77 -26.22
N PHE A 8 21.82 9.95 -26.85
CA PHE A 8 20.65 10.83 -26.97
C PHE A 8 19.59 10.23 -27.91
N THR A 9 20.04 9.69 -29.06
CA THR A 9 19.14 9.00 -30.01
C THR A 9 18.45 7.80 -29.37
N ASN A 10 19.18 7.01 -28.60
CA ASN A 10 18.60 5.88 -27.84
C ASN A 10 17.58 6.37 -26.79
N TRP A 11 17.89 7.46 -26.07
CA TRP A 11 16.94 8.05 -25.12
C TRP A 11 15.65 8.49 -25.82
N MET A 12 15.74 9.23 -26.90
CA MET A 12 14.56 9.69 -27.68
C MET A 12 13.70 8.53 -28.14
N HIS A 13 14.31 7.46 -28.66
CA HIS A 13 13.57 6.26 -29.10
C HIS A 13 12.83 5.58 -27.93
N ARG A 14 13.49 5.45 -26.79
CA ARG A 14 12.84 4.89 -25.57
C ARG A 14 11.72 5.79 -25.05
N GLU A 15 11.89 7.10 -25.15
CA GLU A 15 10.88 8.09 -24.78
C GLU A 15 9.64 7.96 -25.66
N GLU A 16 9.81 7.88 -26.98
CA GLU A 16 8.73 7.65 -27.96
C GLU A 16 7.93 6.37 -27.65
N ILE A 17 8.62 5.27 -27.37
CA ILE A 17 7.96 4.02 -26.99
C ILE A 17 7.18 4.19 -25.70
N ALA A 18 7.78 4.80 -24.67
CA ALA A 18 7.11 5.01 -23.38
C ALA A 18 5.88 5.93 -23.52
N GLU A 19 5.92 6.93 -24.41
CA GLU A 19 4.76 7.75 -24.76
C GLU A 19 3.64 6.90 -25.36
N SER A 20 3.97 6.00 -26.27
CA SER A 20 2.99 5.13 -26.93
C SER A 20 2.38 4.08 -25.97
N MET A 21 3.04 3.74 -24.87
CA MET A 21 2.49 2.85 -23.82
C MET A 21 1.33 3.51 -23.05
N ILE A 22 1.37 4.81 -22.83
CA ILE A 22 0.42 5.53 -21.96
C ILE A 22 -1.05 5.34 -22.39
N PRO A 23 -1.44 5.57 -23.66
CA PRO A 23 -2.83 5.39 -24.07
C PRO A 23 -3.30 3.93 -23.95
N ILE A 24 -2.42 2.97 -24.21
CA ILE A 24 -2.74 1.53 -24.10
C ILE A 24 -3.02 1.16 -22.63
N ILE A 25 -2.10 1.51 -21.72
CA ILE A 25 -2.24 1.29 -20.29
C ILE A 25 -3.52 1.96 -19.78
N GLY A 26 -3.77 3.20 -20.17
CA GLY A 26 -4.95 3.96 -19.80
C GLY A 26 -6.26 3.31 -20.28
N LYS A 27 -6.28 2.79 -21.50
CA LYS A 27 -7.44 2.09 -22.07
C LYS A 27 -7.73 0.80 -21.32
N LEU A 28 -6.73 -0.06 -21.14
CA LEU A 28 -6.85 -1.31 -20.38
C LEU A 28 -7.38 -1.07 -18.96
N HIS A 29 -6.88 -0.03 -18.30
CA HIS A 29 -7.32 0.30 -16.94
C HIS A 29 -8.77 0.79 -16.88
N ARG A 30 -9.16 1.72 -17.77
CA ARG A 30 -10.52 2.32 -17.72
C ARG A 30 -11.62 1.40 -18.26
N GLU A 31 -11.30 0.61 -19.28
CA GLU A 31 -12.33 -0.18 -19.97
C GLU A 31 -12.45 -1.62 -19.44
N ARG A 32 -11.34 -2.16 -18.88
CA ARG A 32 -11.21 -3.56 -18.52
C ARG A 32 -10.82 -3.80 -17.06
N ASP A 33 -10.59 -2.76 -16.26
CA ASP A 33 -10.04 -2.85 -14.89
C ASP A 33 -8.70 -3.61 -14.83
N VAL A 34 -7.93 -3.58 -15.93
CA VAL A 34 -6.61 -4.18 -15.97
C VAL A 34 -5.57 -3.20 -15.44
N THR A 35 -4.88 -3.56 -14.37
CA THR A 35 -3.76 -2.78 -13.86
C THR A 35 -2.45 -3.33 -14.41
N VAL A 36 -1.80 -2.59 -15.30
CA VAL A 36 -0.49 -2.95 -15.84
C VAL A 36 0.59 -2.62 -14.83
N LEU A 37 1.41 -3.62 -14.51
CA LEU A 37 2.53 -3.55 -13.57
C LEU A 37 3.86 -3.79 -14.27
N LEU A 38 4.94 -3.38 -13.64
CA LEU A 38 6.31 -3.80 -13.92
C LEU A 38 7.00 -4.15 -12.60
N HIS A 39 7.30 -5.42 -12.38
CA HIS A 39 7.81 -5.93 -11.10
C HIS A 39 7.02 -5.36 -9.90
N SER A 40 5.72 -5.65 -9.87
CA SER A 40 4.75 -5.21 -8.87
C SER A 40 4.51 -3.69 -8.77
N ARG A 41 5.15 -2.85 -9.59
CA ARG A 41 4.99 -1.39 -9.62
C ARG A 41 4.00 -0.98 -10.71
N SER A 42 2.92 -0.29 -10.34
CA SER A 42 1.90 0.14 -11.30
C SER A 42 2.43 1.18 -12.29
N LEU A 43 2.12 0.95 -13.57
CA LEU A 43 2.37 1.90 -14.67
C LEU A 43 1.16 2.80 -14.97
N VAL A 44 0.03 2.60 -14.29
CA VAL A 44 -1.19 3.40 -14.48
C VAL A 44 -0.96 4.83 -14.00
N ASN A 45 -1.39 5.80 -14.81
CA ASN A 45 -1.25 7.24 -14.55
C ASN A 45 0.20 7.71 -14.33
N LYS A 46 1.18 7.03 -14.95
CA LYS A 46 2.59 7.43 -14.88
C LYS A 46 2.96 8.33 -16.06
N SER A 47 3.89 9.27 -15.81
CA SER A 47 4.53 10.04 -16.88
C SER A 47 5.55 9.17 -17.64
N VAL A 48 5.92 9.59 -18.84
CA VAL A 48 6.97 8.96 -19.65
C VAL A 48 8.23 8.69 -18.84
N VAL A 49 8.75 9.72 -18.17
CA VAL A 49 9.96 9.61 -17.34
C VAL A 49 9.77 8.62 -16.20
N SER A 50 8.57 8.55 -15.60
CA SER A 50 8.28 7.59 -14.53
C SER A 50 8.23 6.15 -15.06
N ILE A 51 7.72 5.93 -16.27
CA ILE A 51 7.73 4.62 -16.95
C ILE A 51 9.18 4.19 -17.18
N LEU A 52 10.01 5.06 -17.76
CA LEU A 52 11.43 4.77 -18.00
C LEU A 52 12.21 4.48 -16.71
N LYS A 53 11.96 5.27 -15.64
CA LYS A 53 12.56 5.01 -14.32
C LYS A 53 12.15 3.65 -13.76
N THR A 54 10.89 3.25 -13.92
CA THR A 54 10.41 1.95 -13.45
C THR A 54 11.08 0.80 -14.20
N HIS A 55 11.28 0.94 -15.52
CA HIS A 55 12.02 -0.03 -16.34
C HIS A 55 13.50 -0.13 -15.92
N ARG A 56 14.16 1.01 -15.71
CA ARG A 56 15.53 1.02 -15.19
C ARG A 56 15.66 0.37 -13.81
N PHE A 57 14.63 0.50 -12.98
CA PHE A 57 14.62 -0.13 -11.64
C PHE A 57 14.66 -1.66 -11.74
N ALA A 58 14.20 -2.27 -12.83
CA ALA A 58 14.24 -3.73 -13.05
C ALA A 58 15.65 -4.31 -12.86
N ARG A 59 16.72 -3.55 -13.13
CA ARG A 59 18.11 -3.98 -12.88
C ARG A 59 18.41 -4.32 -11.41
N GLN A 60 17.73 -3.66 -10.46
CA GLN A 60 17.91 -3.98 -9.04
C GLN A 60 17.28 -5.32 -8.67
N ILE A 61 16.34 -5.77 -9.50
CA ILE A 61 15.59 -7.01 -9.32
C ILE A 61 16.27 -8.16 -10.08
N ALA A 62 16.42 -8.00 -11.40
CA ALA A 62 16.90 -9.05 -12.29
C ALA A 62 18.42 -8.97 -12.61
N GLY A 63 19.12 -7.97 -12.05
CA GLY A 63 20.53 -7.72 -12.40
C GLY A 63 20.70 -6.97 -13.72
N GLU A 64 19.68 -6.96 -14.60
CA GLU A 64 19.68 -6.32 -15.90
C GLU A 64 18.57 -5.28 -16.01
N GLU A 65 18.79 -4.23 -16.81
CA GLU A 65 17.75 -3.27 -17.15
C GLU A 65 16.77 -3.91 -18.13
N LEU A 66 15.47 -3.84 -17.84
CA LEU A 66 14.43 -4.24 -18.77
C LEU A 66 14.00 -3.02 -19.59
N SER A 67 14.23 -3.06 -20.89
CA SER A 67 13.90 -1.94 -21.78
C SER A 67 12.41 -1.85 -22.06
N VAL A 68 11.90 -0.62 -22.30
CA VAL A 68 10.54 -0.41 -22.81
C VAL A 68 10.32 -1.09 -24.16
N THR A 69 11.38 -1.25 -24.97
CA THR A 69 11.35 -2.02 -26.23
C THR A 69 11.04 -3.49 -26.03
N GLU A 70 11.48 -4.07 -24.91
CA GLU A 70 11.24 -5.49 -24.60
C GLU A 70 9.83 -5.71 -24.06
N THR A 71 9.25 -4.73 -23.35
CA THR A 71 7.92 -4.87 -22.73
C THR A 71 6.78 -4.41 -23.62
N MET A 72 7.02 -3.53 -24.59
CA MET A 72 6.01 -3.01 -25.50
C MET A 72 5.30 -4.12 -26.32
N PRO A 73 5.97 -5.16 -26.85
CA PRO A 73 5.30 -6.25 -27.55
C PRO A 73 4.28 -7.01 -26.70
N PHE A 74 4.57 -7.24 -25.41
CA PHE A 74 3.61 -7.83 -24.46
C PHE A 74 2.40 -6.92 -24.26
N LEU A 75 2.64 -5.63 -24.05
CA LEU A 75 1.56 -4.65 -23.85
C LEU A 75 0.66 -4.57 -25.09
N GLN A 76 1.24 -4.64 -26.30
CA GLN A 76 0.48 -4.69 -27.56
C GLN A 76 -0.36 -5.98 -27.66
N ALA A 77 0.20 -7.13 -27.31
CA ALA A 77 -0.52 -8.40 -27.32
C ALA A 77 -1.75 -8.36 -26.39
N LEU A 78 -1.64 -7.72 -25.20
CA LEU A 78 -2.76 -7.58 -24.30
C LEU A 78 -3.96 -6.81 -24.91
N THR A 79 -3.73 -5.91 -25.88
CA THR A 79 -4.82 -5.16 -26.52
C THR A 79 -5.72 -6.01 -27.42
N THR A 80 -5.23 -7.16 -27.85
CA THR A 80 -5.97 -8.08 -28.72
C THR A 80 -6.79 -9.12 -27.96
N LEU A 81 -6.61 -9.19 -26.64
CA LEU A 81 -7.25 -10.18 -25.77
C LEU A 81 -8.49 -9.58 -25.11
N ASP A 82 -9.51 -10.42 -24.88
CA ASP A 82 -10.70 -10.04 -24.13
C ASP A 82 -10.47 -10.27 -22.63
N LEU A 83 -9.84 -9.26 -22.00
CA LEU A 83 -9.38 -9.33 -20.61
C LEU A 83 -10.46 -8.84 -19.65
N GLY A 84 -10.64 -9.54 -18.55
CA GLY A 84 -11.38 -9.09 -17.37
C GLY A 84 -10.48 -8.43 -16.31
N PRO A 85 -11.07 -7.99 -15.19
CA PRO A 85 -10.38 -7.33 -14.08
C PRO A 85 -9.20 -8.15 -13.57
N SER A 86 -7.99 -7.59 -13.67
CA SER A 86 -6.74 -8.30 -13.38
C SER A 86 -5.57 -7.34 -13.15
N GLN A 87 -4.48 -7.87 -12.64
CA GLN A 87 -3.17 -7.21 -12.60
C GLN A 87 -2.24 -7.98 -13.52
N ILE A 88 -1.57 -7.30 -14.46
CA ILE A 88 -0.67 -7.94 -15.40
C ILE A 88 0.71 -7.31 -15.29
N ASP A 89 1.71 -8.14 -14.93
CA ASP A 89 3.08 -7.70 -14.69
C ASP A 89 3.95 -7.97 -15.93
N LEU A 90 4.28 -6.90 -16.67
CA LEU A 90 5.10 -6.97 -17.86
C LEU A 90 6.54 -7.44 -17.57
N GLY A 91 7.07 -7.13 -16.40
CA GLY A 91 8.40 -7.58 -15.99
C GLY A 91 8.45 -9.09 -15.79
N MET A 92 7.43 -9.65 -15.15
CA MET A 92 7.30 -11.10 -14.99
C MET A 92 7.02 -11.79 -16.32
N LEU A 93 6.16 -11.23 -17.19
CA LEU A 93 5.95 -11.78 -18.55
C LEU A 93 7.25 -11.85 -19.33
N ALA A 94 8.03 -10.78 -19.34
CA ALA A 94 9.31 -10.72 -20.04
C ALA A 94 10.33 -11.73 -19.50
N ALA A 95 10.43 -11.84 -18.16
CA ALA A 95 11.33 -12.79 -17.50
C ALA A 95 10.94 -14.25 -17.79
N THR A 96 9.65 -14.58 -17.68
CA THR A 96 9.16 -15.94 -17.96
C THR A 96 9.29 -16.29 -19.44
N TYR A 97 9.05 -15.33 -20.34
CA TYR A 97 9.24 -15.54 -21.79
C TYR A 97 10.70 -15.80 -22.16
N LYS A 98 11.65 -15.09 -21.54
CA LYS A 98 13.09 -15.35 -21.75
C LYS A 98 13.52 -16.76 -21.33
N ALA A 99 12.84 -17.35 -20.38
CA ALA A 99 13.09 -18.70 -19.88
C ALA A 99 12.30 -19.80 -20.64
N ASP A 100 11.38 -19.40 -21.53
CA ASP A 100 10.54 -20.33 -22.29
C ASP A 100 11.28 -20.79 -23.55
N ASP A 101 11.52 -22.08 -23.68
CA ASP A 101 12.23 -22.72 -24.79
C ASP A 101 11.31 -23.29 -25.90
N ARG A 102 9.98 -23.09 -25.77
CA ARG A 102 8.98 -23.65 -26.70
C ARG A 102 8.93 -22.95 -28.06
N GLY A 103 9.59 -21.80 -28.20
CA GLY A 103 9.65 -21.06 -29.48
C GLY A 103 8.34 -20.33 -29.85
N LEU A 104 7.49 -20.05 -28.85
CA LEU A 104 6.25 -19.28 -29.05
C LEU A 104 6.55 -17.83 -29.41
N SER A 105 5.69 -17.25 -30.21
CA SER A 105 5.69 -15.77 -30.39
C SER A 105 5.28 -15.06 -29.09
N VAL A 106 5.69 -13.81 -28.94
CA VAL A 106 5.29 -12.99 -27.78
C VAL A 106 3.77 -12.95 -27.60
N ALA A 107 3.02 -12.91 -28.71
CA ALA A 107 1.55 -12.85 -28.65
C ALA A 107 0.95 -14.17 -28.15
N GLU A 108 1.41 -15.32 -28.64
CA GLU A 108 0.96 -16.65 -28.20
C GLU A 108 1.30 -16.87 -26.73
N PHE A 109 2.54 -16.61 -26.34
CA PHE A 109 2.99 -16.71 -24.95
C PHE A 109 2.15 -15.82 -24.02
N THR A 110 1.93 -14.55 -24.40
CA THR A 110 1.14 -13.63 -23.59
C THR A 110 -0.29 -14.13 -23.40
N ALA A 111 -0.93 -14.62 -24.48
CA ALA A 111 -2.28 -15.16 -24.39
C ALA A 111 -2.38 -16.36 -23.44
N GLU A 112 -1.42 -17.28 -23.46
CA GLU A 112 -1.34 -18.39 -22.51
C GLU A 112 -1.10 -17.92 -21.08
N ALA A 113 -0.12 -17.04 -20.88
CA ALA A 113 0.28 -16.57 -19.55
C ALA A 113 -0.82 -15.79 -18.82
N VAL A 114 -1.75 -15.16 -19.56
CA VAL A 114 -2.90 -14.43 -18.99
C VAL A 114 -4.24 -15.12 -19.25
N ALA A 115 -4.27 -16.38 -19.66
CA ALA A 115 -5.51 -17.10 -19.99
C ALA A 115 -6.53 -17.10 -18.85
N GLY A 116 -6.08 -17.11 -17.59
CA GLY A 116 -6.96 -17.00 -16.42
C GLY A 116 -7.66 -15.64 -16.27
N ALA A 117 -7.23 -14.60 -17.02
CA ALA A 117 -7.87 -13.29 -17.05
C ALA A 117 -8.80 -13.13 -18.26
N THR A 118 -8.86 -14.11 -19.18
CA THR A 118 -9.66 -14.04 -20.42
C THR A 118 -10.94 -14.83 -20.29
N GLY A 119 -11.98 -14.44 -21.02
CA GLY A 119 -13.25 -15.15 -21.11
C GLY A 119 -14.43 -14.34 -20.61
N ALA A 120 -15.62 -14.65 -21.14
CA ALA A 120 -16.86 -13.90 -20.83
C ALA A 120 -17.25 -13.96 -19.35
N ASP A 121 -16.93 -15.06 -18.66
CA ASP A 121 -17.18 -15.27 -17.23
C ASP A 121 -16.29 -14.38 -16.33
N LYS A 122 -15.16 -13.89 -16.85
CA LYS A 122 -14.24 -12.98 -16.15
C LYS A 122 -14.61 -11.51 -16.32
N ILE A 123 -15.43 -11.20 -17.32
CA ILE A 123 -15.84 -9.82 -17.66
C ILE A 123 -17.07 -9.39 -16.89
N GLU A 124 -17.66 -10.26 -16.08
CA GLU A 124 -18.88 -9.96 -15.32
C GLU A 124 -18.69 -8.69 -14.49
N ARG A 125 -19.51 -7.68 -14.79
CA ARG A 125 -19.48 -6.40 -14.08
C ARG A 125 -19.99 -6.63 -12.66
N ARG A 126 -19.09 -6.52 -11.70
CA ARG A 126 -19.47 -6.51 -10.29
C ARG A 126 -20.10 -5.16 -9.95
N GLU A 127 -21.09 -5.18 -9.07
CA GLU A 127 -21.57 -3.95 -8.46
C GLU A 127 -20.42 -3.30 -7.66
N PRO A 128 -20.15 -2.00 -7.87
CA PRO A 128 -19.09 -1.33 -7.16
C PRO A 128 -19.34 -1.31 -5.66
N ARG A 129 -18.32 -1.60 -4.88
CA ARG A 129 -18.42 -1.58 -3.41
C ARG A 129 -18.20 -0.16 -2.89
N ASP A 130 -19.19 0.39 -2.22
CA ASP A 130 -19.13 1.73 -1.62
C ASP A 130 -18.18 1.75 -0.43
N VAL A 131 -17.38 2.82 -0.32
CA VAL A 131 -16.47 3.08 0.81
C VAL A 131 -16.83 4.43 1.42
N VAL A 132 -16.85 4.47 2.75
CA VAL A 132 -17.03 5.67 3.57
C VAL A 132 -15.81 5.88 4.44
N LEU A 133 -15.24 7.08 4.46
CA LEU A 133 -14.17 7.43 5.38
C LEU A 133 -14.73 8.19 6.57
N TYR A 134 -14.56 7.67 7.78
CA TYR A 134 -14.87 8.37 9.00
C TYR A 134 -13.59 8.98 9.59
N GLY A 135 -13.49 10.31 9.55
CA GLY A 135 -12.25 11.06 9.80
C GLY A 135 -11.45 11.34 8.53
N PHE A 136 -10.99 12.59 8.38
CA PHE A 136 -10.26 13.07 7.21
C PHE A 136 -8.95 13.76 7.61
N GLY A 137 -8.22 13.10 8.53
CA GLY A 137 -6.84 13.43 8.93
C GLY A 137 -5.81 13.00 7.88
N ARG A 138 -4.55 12.85 8.27
CA ARG A 138 -3.48 12.42 7.37
C ARG A 138 -3.81 11.11 6.67
N ILE A 139 -4.03 10.04 7.43
CA ILE A 139 -4.32 8.70 6.88
C ILE A 139 -5.61 8.73 6.04
N GLY A 140 -6.69 9.33 6.53
CA GLY A 140 -7.95 9.42 5.76
C GLY A 140 -7.79 10.09 4.40
N ARG A 141 -6.94 11.13 4.28
CA ARG A 141 -6.66 11.79 2.99
C ARG A 141 -5.79 10.93 2.07
N LEU A 142 -4.81 10.21 2.60
CA LEU A 142 -3.99 9.29 1.80
C LEU A 142 -4.80 8.09 1.31
N VAL A 143 -5.65 7.52 2.16
CA VAL A 143 -6.60 6.47 1.75
C VAL A 143 -7.57 7.00 0.68
N ALA A 144 -8.08 8.24 0.82
CA ALA A 144 -8.92 8.86 -0.21
C ALA A 144 -8.19 8.97 -1.55
N ARG A 145 -6.94 9.46 -1.56
CA ARG A 145 -6.11 9.54 -2.78
C ARG A 145 -5.94 8.18 -3.44
N LEU A 146 -5.67 7.13 -2.65
CA LEU A 146 -5.51 5.76 -3.14
C LEU A 146 -6.81 5.19 -3.73
N LEU A 147 -7.95 5.42 -3.07
CA LEU A 147 -9.25 4.96 -3.57
C LEU A 147 -9.62 5.66 -4.89
N ILE A 148 -9.35 6.97 -5.00
CA ILE A 148 -9.59 7.73 -6.23
C ILE A 148 -8.66 7.25 -7.36
N GLU A 149 -7.38 7.01 -7.06
CA GLU A 149 -6.42 6.46 -8.04
C GLU A 149 -6.85 5.09 -8.57
N LYS A 150 -7.42 4.26 -7.70
CA LYS A 150 -7.85 2.89 -8.01
C LYS A 150 -9.29 2.78 -8.53
N ALA A 151 -9.95 3.90 -8.78
CA ALA A 151 -11.33 3.88 -9.24
C ALA A 151 -11.54 3.15 -10.60
N GLY A 152 -10.51 3.09 -11.45
CA GLY A 152 -10.48 2.32 -12.69
C GLY A 152 -11.68 2.63 -13.59
N SER A 153 -12.45 1.58 -13.95
CA SER A 153 -13.72 1.66 -14.66
C SER A 153 -14.87 2.15 -13.77
N GLY A 154 -14.68 2.26 -12.46
CA GLY A 154 -15.72 2.55 -11.46
C GLY A 154 -16.45 1.31 -10.93
N ASN A 155 -16.04 0.10 -11.36
CA ASN A 155 -16.69 -1.15 -10.92
C ASN A 155 -16.02 -1.79 -9.68
N GLY A 156 -14.94 -1.18 -9.17
CA GLY A 156 -14.23 -1.63 -7.98
C GLY A 156 -14.71 -0.95 -6.71
N LEU A 157 -13.75 -0.46 -5.91
CA LEU A 157 -14.03 0.34 -4.71
C LEU A 157 -14.41 1.77 -5.11
N ARG A 158 -15.49 2.29 -4.53
CA ARG A 158 -15.98 3.62 -4.82
C ARG A 158 -16.06 4.47 -3.56
N LEU A 159 -15.21 5.49 -3.43
CA LEU A 159 -15.29 6.45 -2.33
C LEU A 159 -16.56 7.32 -2.49
N ARG A 160 -17.53 7.12 -1.62
CA ARG A 160 -18.85 7.78 -1.68
C ARG A 160 -19.00 8.93 -0.71
N ALA A 161 -18.43 8.79 0.48
CA ALA A 161 -18.59 9.82 1.50
C ALA A 161 -17.36 9.93 2.42
N ILE A 162 -17.23 11.10 3.00
CA ILE A 162 -16.31 11.43 4.08
C ILE A 162 -17.13 12.00 5.22
N VAL A 163 -17.01 11.41 6.41
CA VAL A 163 -17.69 11.90 7.62
C VAL A 163 -16.68 12.65 8.48
N VAL A 164 -17.01 13.85 8.86
CA VAL A 164 -16.14 14.74 9.65
C VAL A 164 -16.96 15.51 10.68
N ARG A 165 -16.30 15.96 11.73
CA ARG A 165 -16.89 16.93 12.66
C ARG A 165 -16.92 18.32 12.02
N GLY A 166 -17.94 19.10 12.31
CA GLY A 166 -18.02 20.49 11.88
C GLY A 166 -16.86 21.32 12.44
N GLY A 167 -16.30 22.21 11.62
CA GLY A 167 -15.15 23.06 11.99
C GLY A 167 -15.52 24.35 12.76
N GLY A 168 -16.77 24.52 13.21
CA GLY A 168 -17.24 25.72 13.93
C GLY A 168 -17.44 26.98 13.06
N GLY A 169 -17.14 26.89 11.75
CA GLY A 169 -17.39 27.92 10.74
C GLY A 169 -18.55 27.60 9.82
N ARG A 170 -18.70 28.37 8.72
CA ARG A 170 -19.67 28.03 7.68
C ARG A 170 -19.29 26.71 7.00
N ALA A 171 -20.26 25.84 6.79
CA ALA A 171 -20.02 24.51 6.18
C ALA A 171 -19.31 24.60 4.80
N ALA A 172 -19.66 25.61 4.00
CA ALA A 172 -19.02 25.86 2.70
C ALA A 172 -17.51 26.17 2.85
N GLU A 173 -17.13 27.01 3.80
CA GLU A 173 -15.72 27.35 4.06
C GLU A 173 -14.93 26.14 4.57
N ASP A 174 -15.53 25.30 5.41
CA ASP A 174 -14.92 24.06 5.90
C ASP A 174 -14.71 23.07 4.75
N LEU A 175 -15.69 22.93 3.86
CA LEU A 175 -15.61 22.07 2.68
C LEU A 175 -14.45 22.49 1.75
N VAL A 176 -14.29 23.78 1.47
CA VAL A 176 -13.19 24.32 0.65
C VAL A 176 -11.83 24.04 1.30
N LYS A 177 -11.71 24.22 2.63
CA LYS A 177 -10.48 23.91 3.38
C LYS A 177 -10.14 22.41 3.30
N ARG A 178 -11.12 21.52 3.41
CA ARG A 178 -10.90 20.06 3.30
C ARG A 178 -10.46 19.66 1.89
N ALA A 179 -11.09 20.24 0.87
CA ALA A 179 -10.65 20.03 -0.52
C ALA A 179 -9.22 20.55 -0.75
N SER A 180 -8.84 21.67 -0.14
CA SER A 180 -7.47 22.19 -0.19
C SER A 180 -6.46 21.25 0.47
N LEU A 181 -6.80 20.65 1.62
CA LEU A 181 -5.97 19.65 2.29
C LEU A 181 -5.84 18.35 1.51
N LEU A 182 -6.85 17.95 0.74
CA LEU A 182 -6.74 16.81 -0.18
C LEU A 182 -5.84 17.14 -1.37
N ARG A 183 -5.90 18.39 -1.84
CA ARG A 183 -5.15 18.84 -3.03
C ARG A 183 -3.64 18.95 -2.76
N ARG A 184 -3.25 19.33 -1.54
CA ARG A 184 -1.86 19.62 -1.18
C ARG A 184 -1.43 18.84 0.05
N ASP A 185 -0.26 18.25 -0.04
CA ASP A 185 0.38 17.59 1.08
C ASP A 185 1.87 17.92 1.07
N SER A 186 2.41 18.33 2.22
CA SER A 186 3.80 18.78 2.32
C SER A 186 4.81 17.63 2.20
N ILE A 187 4.39 16.40 2.47
CA ILE A 187 5.24 15.20 2.43
C ILE A 187 5.02 14.47 1.10
N HIS A 188 3.75 14.10 0.82
CA HIS A 188 3.40 13.28 -0.33
C HIS A 188 3.00 14.09 -1.58
N GLY A 189 3.26 15.40 -1.56
CA GLY A 189 3.09 16.27 -2.72
C GLY A 189 1.63 16.53 -3.11
N GLN A 190 1.45 17.07 -4.30
CA GLN A 190 0.14 17.45 -4.81
C GLN A 190 -0.69 16.22 -5.23
N PHE A 191 -2.01 16.33 -5.10
CA PHE A 191 -2.94 15.36 -5.66
C PHE A 191 -2.77 15.28 -7.19
N GLN A 192 -2.70 14.05 -7.68
CA GLN A 192 -2.52 13.80 -9.12
C GLN A 192 -3.87 13.86 -9.84
N GLY A 193 -4.31 15.07 -10.18
CA GLY A 193 -5.57 15.28 -10.86
C GLY A 193 -6.25 16.59 -10.49
N THR A 194 -7.57 16.63 -10.72
CA THR A 194 -8.42 17.80 -10.51
C THR A 194 -9.34 17.61 -9.30
N ILE A 195 -9.51 18.67 -8.52
CA ILE A 195 -10.46 18.71 -7.41
C ILE A 195 -11.30 19.97 -7.54
N THR A 196 -12.63 19.80 -7.59
CA THR A 196 -13.62 20.86 -7.53
C THR A 196 -14.54 20.66 -6.32
N VAL A 197 -15.29 21.70 -5.97
CA VAL A 197 -16.19 21.70 -4.82
C VAL A 197 -17.57 22.14 -5.28
N ASP A 198 -18.59 21.35 -4.93
CA ASP A 198 -20.00 21.73 -5.00
C ASP A 198 -20.46 22.05 -3.59
N GLU A 199 -20.55 23.35 -3.29
CA GLU A 199 -20.94 23.85 -1.97
C GLU A 199 -22.40 23.53 -1.65
N ALA A 200 -23.31 23.67 -2.64
CA ALA A 200 -24.72 23.39 -2.47
C ALA A 200 -24.98 21.91 -2.16
N GLY A 201 -24.29 21.03 -2.85
CA GLY A 201 -24.33 19.59 -2.64
C GLY A 201 -23.43 19.11 -1.50
N SER A 202 -22.65 19.97 -0.82
CA SER A 202 -21.63 19.55 0.15
C SER A 202 -20.78 18.39 -0.38
N THR A 203 -20.24 18.55 -1.58
CA THR A 203 -19.57 17.47 -2.32
C THR A 203 -18.18 17.94 -2.80
N ILE A 204 -17.18 17.08 -2.63
CA ILE A 204 -15.86 17.21 -3.28
C ILE A 204 -15.87 16.31 -4.50
N VAL A 205 -15.55 16.85 -5.68
CA VAL A 205 -15.39 16.05 -6.90
C VAL A 205 -13.90 15.97 -7.22
N ALA A 206 -13.35 14.76 -7.14
CA ALA A 206 -11.94 14.49 -7.37
C ALA A 206 -11.78 13.46 -8.50
N ASN A 207 -11.14 13.84 -9.62
CA ASN A 207 -11.02 13.02 -10.82
C ASN A 207 -12.37 12.39 -11.24
N GLY A 208 -13.46 13.15 -11.18
CA GLY A 208 -14.80 12.67 -11.51
C GLY A 208 -15.52 11.90 -10.38
N ASN A 209 -14.85 11.54 -9.31
CA ASN A 209 -15.48 10.90 -8.16
C ASN A 209 -16.20 11.94 -7.30
N ALA A 210 -17.53 11.87 -7.23
CA ALA A 210 -18.35 12.73 -6.39
C ALA A 210 -18.38 12.17 -4.95
N ILE A 211 -17.77 12.86 -4.02
CA ILE A 211 -17.57 12.44 -2.64
C ILE A 211 -18.39 13.35 -1.73
N LYS A 212 -19.43 12.81 -1.11
CA LYS A 212 -20.29 13.53 -0.17
C LYS A 212 -19.52 13.82 1.12
N VAL A 213 -19.55 15.07 1.60
CA VAL A 213 -19.02 15.41 2.93
C VAL A 213 -20.20 15.48 3.90
N ILE A 214 -20.18 14.61 4.90
CA ILE A 214 -21.20 14.47 5.93
C ILE A 214 -20.64 15.01 7.24
N TYR A 215 -21.37 15.91 7.88
CA TYR A 215 -21.00 16.48 9.15
C TYR A 215 -21.72 15.75 10.27
N ALA A 216 -20.95 15.10 11.16
CA ALA A 216 -21.49 14.37 12.31
C ALA A 216 -20.44 14.33 13.44
N ASP A 217 -20.89 14.56 14.67
CA ASP A 217 -20.04 14.49 15.86
C ASP A 217 -20.02 13.06 16.48
N ASP A 218 -21.05 12.30 16.23
CA ASP A 218 -21.20 10.92 16.70
C ASP A 218 -21.62 9.99 15.55
N PRO A 219 -20.97 8.84 15.37
CA PRO A 219 -21.29 7.91 14.30
C PRO A 219 -22.73 7.36 14.37
N SER A 220 -23.29 7.27 15.57
CA SER A 220 -24.65 6.76 15.77
C SER A 220 -25.75 7.65 15.14
N GLN A 221 -25.43 8.90 14.80
CA GLN A 221 -26.36 9.87 14.23
C GLN A 221 -26.46 9.80 12.70
N VAL A 222 -25.61 9.01 12.04
CA VAL A 222 -25.55 8.98 10.58
C VAL A 222 -26.41 7.84 10.03
N ASP A 223 -27.30 8.18 9.10
CA ASP A 223 -28.03 7.23 8.24
C ASP A 223 -27.49 7.39 6.82
N TYR A 224 -26.65 6.46 6.39
CA TYR A 224 -25.96 6.50 5.10
C TYR A 224 -26.90 6.24 3.92
N THR A 225 -28.04 5.56 4.16
CA THR A 225 -29.02 5.27 3.12
C THR A 225 -29.65 6.54 2.55
N LYS A 226 -29.72 7.62 3.33
CA LYS A 226 -30.17 8.95 2.87
C LYS A 226 -29.28 9.55 1.77
N TYR A 227 -28.07 9.06 1.64
CA TYR A 227 -27.10 9.47 0.63
C TYR A 227 -26.96 8.43 -0.51
N GLY A 228 -27.89 7.44 -0.56
CA GLY A 228 -27.83 6.36 -1.53
C GLY A 228 -26.67 5.40 -1.35
N ILE A 229 -26.12 5.33 -0.13
CA ILE A 229 -25.02 4.42 0.23
C ILE A 229 -25.62 3.16 0.85
N ARG A 230 -25.21 1.99 0.33
CA ARG A 230 -25.70 0.69 0.77
C ARG A 230 -24.53 -0.28 0.85
N ASP A 231 -24.59 -1.17 1.84
CA ASP A 231 -23.61 -2.25 2.03
C ASP A 231 -22.13 -1.78 1.96
N ALA A 232 -21.89 -0.55 2.42
CA ALA A 232 -20.58 0.09 2.34
C ALA A 232 -19.60 -0.45 3.38
N ILE A 233 -18.31 -0.35 3.05
CA ILE A 233 -17.23 -0.51 4.01
C ILE A 233 -16.89 0.86 4.58
N LEU A 234 -17.01 1.01 5.90
CA LEU A 234 -16.59 2.23 6.59
C LEU A 234 -15.16 2.06 7.13
N ILE A 235 -14.31 3.02 6.82
CA ILE A 235 -12.92 3.07 7.32
C ILE A 235 -12.84 4.16 8.39
N ASP A 236 -12.63 3.76 9.65
CA ASP A 236 -12.40 4.70 10.75
C ASP A 236 -10.93 5.10 10.83
N ASN A 237 -10.67 6.35 10.46
CA ASN A 237 -9.35 6.98 10.49
C ASN A 237 -9.15 7.88 11.74
N THR A 238 -10.04 7.81 12.72
CA THR A 238 -9.94 8.67 13.91
C THR A 238 -9.12 8.05 15.02
N GLY A 239 -9.09 6.71 15.08
CA GLY A 239 -8.48 5.97 16.17
C GLY A 239 -9.11 6.26 17.55
N LYS A 240 -10.28 6.89 17.59
CA LYS A 240 -11.01 7.23 18.82
C LYS A 240 -11.61 5.99 19.47
N TRP A 241 -12.23 5.15 18.65
CA TRP A 241 -12.80 3.88 19.06
C TRP A 241 -11.89 2.75 18.57
N ARG A 242 -11.53 1.84 19.48
CA ARG A 242 -10.57 0.77 19.14
C ARG A 242 -11.03 -0.61 19.57
N ASP A 243 -12.06 -0.69 20.37
CA ASP A 243 -12.70 -1.93 20.79
C ASP A 243 -13.99 -2.18 20.00
N ARG A 244 -14.52 -3.39 20.11
CA ARG A 244 -15.71 -3.82 19.37
C ARG A 244 -16.93 -2.98 19.73
N GLU A 245 -17.13 -2.65 21.00
CA GLU A 245 -18.25 -1.83 21.45
C GLU A 245 -18.25 -0.45 20.80
N GLY A 246 -17.09 0.23 20.84
CA GLY A 246 -16.93 1.55 20.25
C GLY A 246 -17.11 1.55 18.73
N LEU A 247 -16.51 0.56 18.05
CA LEU A 247 -16.56 0.42 16.59
C LEU A 247 -17.95 0.01 16.10
N SER A 248 -18.73 -0.74 16.90
CA SER A 248 -20.11 -1.11 16.55
C SER A 248 -21.03 0.09 16.36
N LYS A 249 -20.71 1.26 16.90
CA LYS A 249 -21.45 2.51 16.67
C LYS A 249 -21.48 2.93 15.19
N HIS A 250 -20.50 2.45 14.40
CA HIS A 250 -20.44 2.69 12.97
C HIS A 250 -21.32 1.73 12.14
N LEU A 251 -21.75 0.59 12.70
CA LEU A 251 -22.66 -0.33 12.02
C LEU A 251 -24.08 0.26 11.99
N ARG A 252 -24.29 1.14 11.03
CA ARG A 252 -25.52 1.91 10.83
C ARG A 252 -26.17 1.55 9.49
N PRO A 253 -27.43 1.94 9.24
CA PRO A 253 -28.06 1.70 7.95
C PRO A 253 -27.18 2.18 6.79
N GLY A 254 -26.83 1.27 5.87
CA GLY A 254 -25.94 1.49 4.72
C GLY A 254 -24.50 1.03 4.94
N ILE A 255 -24.11 0.59 6.14
CA ILE A 255 -22.76 0.07 6.45
C ILE A 255 -22.82 -1.44 6.73
N ASP A 256 -22.01 -2.20 6.02
CA ASP A 256 -21.85 -3.64 6.20
C ASP A 256 -20.65 -3.99 7.09
N LYS A 257 -19.50 -3.35 6.85
CA LYS A 257 -18.24 -3.64 7.58
C LYS A 257 -17.57 -2.36 8.05
N VAL A 258 -16.82 -2.47 9.14
CA VAL A 258 -16.00 -1.40 9.74
C VAL A 258 -14.55 -1.82 9.79
N VAL A 259 -13.67 -1.01 9.21
CA VAL A 259 -12.22 -1.19 9.17
C VAL A 259 -11.54 -0.06 9.93
N LEU A 260 -10.85 -0.40 11.02
CA LEU A 260 -10.12 0.56 11.83
C LEU A 260 -8.68 0.73 11.31
N THR A 261 -8.21 1.98 11.16
CA THR A 261 -6.83 2.31 10.77
C THR A 261 -5.92 2.59 11.99
N ALA A 262 -6.08 1.81 13.02
CA ALA A 262 -5.27 1.84 14.24
C ALA A 262 -5.31 0.45 14.91
N PRO A 263 -4.40 0.13 15.83
CA PRO A 263 -4.42 -1.16 16.53
C PRO A 263 -5.75 -1.39 17.28
N GLY A 264 -6.43 -2.48 16.92
CA GLY A 264 -7.65 -2.93 17.59
C GLY A 264 -7.37 -3.47 18.99
N LYS A 265 -8.31 -3.22 19.92
CA LYS A 265 -8.28 -3.70 21.31
C LYS A 265 -9.24 -4.87 21.50
N GLY A 266 -9.01 -5.64 22.59
CA GLY A 266 -9.83 -6.78 22.92
C GLY A 266 -9.81 -7.85 21.84
N ASP A 267 -11.00 -8.27 21.42
CA ASP A 267 -11.27 -9.31 20.43
C ASP A 267 -11.29 -8.80 18.96
N VAL A 268 -11.06 -7.51 18.72
CA VAL A 268 -10.99 -6.96 17.36
C VAL A 268 -9.81 -7.58 16.60
N PRO A 269 -10.04 -8.29 15.49
CA PRO A 269 -8.97 -8.88 14.69
C PRO A 269 -8.04 -7.79 14.15
N ASN A 270 -6.72 -7.99 14.31
CA ASN A 270 -5.71 -7.12 13.76
C ASN A 270 -5.11 -7.78 12.52
N ILE A 271 -5.39 -7.24 11.37
CA ILE A 271 -5.08 -7.83 10.06
C ILE A 271 -3.84 -7.17 9.47
N VAL A 272 -2.89 -8.01 9.05
CA VAL A 272 -1.74 -7.67 8.22
C VAL A 272 -1.94 -8.39 6.88
N HIS A 273 -2.19 -7.62 5.83
CA HIS A 273 -2.41 -8.18 4.50
C HIS A 273 -1.18 -8.96 4.02
N GLY A 274 -1.39 -10.11 3.40
CA GLY A 274 -0.32 -11.04 2.98
C GLY A 274 0.10 -12.02 4.08
N VAL A 275 -0.29 -11.80 5.35
CA VAL A 275 0.11 -12.67 6.47
C VAL A 275 -1.08 -13.40 7.08
N ASN A 276 -2.11 -12.69 7.52
CA ASN A 276 -3.26 -13.29 8.20
C ASN A 276 -4.63 -12.82 7.64
N HIS A 277 -4.65 -12.19 6.47
CA HIS A 277 -5.90 -11.69 5.88
C HIS A 277 -6.87 -12.83 5.51
N ASP A 278 -6.36 -14.01 5.18
CA ASP A 278 -7.19 -15.20 4.88
C ASP A 278 -7.88 -15.79 6.12
N THR A 279 -7.51 -15.34 7.32
CA THR A 279 -8.17 -15.75 8.57
C THR A 279 -9.44 -14.95 8.87
N ILE A 280 -9.74 -13.92 8.08
CA ILE A 280 -10.94 -13.11 8.24
C ILE A 280 -12.17 -13.95 7.94
N LYS A 281 -13.05 -14.10 8.94
CA LYS A 281 -14.29 -14.85 8.76
C LYS A 281 -15.26 -14.05 7.87
N PRO A 282 -16.04 -14.71 7.02
CA PRO A 282 -17.00 -14.03 6.13
C PRO A 282 -18.01 -13.14 6.87
N ASP A 283 -18.41 -13.54 8.07
CA ASP A 283 -19.35 -12.85 8.94
C ASP A 283 -18.71 -11.78 9.83
N GLU A 284 -17.37 -11.64 9.81
CA GLU A 284 -16.69 -10.60 10.59
C GLU A 284 -16.98 -9.21 10.02
N GLN A 285 -17.61 -8.38 10.84
CA GLN A 285 -18.01 -7.03 10.45
C GLN A 285 -17.04 -5.95 10.96
N ILE A 286 -16.23 -6.23 11.96
CA ILE A 286 -15.34 -5.25 12.60
C ILE A 286 -13.93 -5.78 12.63
N LEU A 287 -13.02 -5.10 11.95
CA LEU A 287 -11.61 -5.47 11.92
C LEU A 287 -10.69 -4.24 11.96
N SER A 288 -9.43 -4.47 12.25
CA SER A 288 -8.39 -3.47 12.30
C SER A 288 -7.26 -3.82 11.33
N CYS A 289 -6.69 -2.82 10.67
CA CYS A 289 -5.48 -2.96 9.87
C CYS A 289 -4.18 -2.87 10.71
N ALA A 290 -4.27 -3.10 12.03
CA ALA A 290 -3.15 -2.99 12.96
C ALA A 290 -2.45 -1.61 12.90
N SER A 291 -1.16 -1.53 13.21
CA SER A 291 -0.36 -0.30 13.09
C SER A 291 0.55 -0.33 11.86
N CYS A 292 1.08 0.84 11.48
CA CYS A 292 2.11 0.95 10.45
C CYS A 292 3.35 0.11 10.79
N THR A 293 3.80 0.15 12.04
CA THR A 293 4.93 -0.65 12.52
C THR A 293 4.65 -2.15 12.45
N THR A 294 3.44 -2.58 12.86
CA THR A 294 3.05 -3.99 12.75
C THR A 294 3.08 -4.48 11.30
N ASN A 295 2.55 -3.68 10.38
CA ASN A 295 2.59 -3.99 8.96
C ASN A 295 4.03 -4.05 8.41
N ALA A 296 4.93 -3.21 8.91
CA ALA A 296 6.32 -3.19 8.48
C ALA A 296 7.12 -4.42 8.96
N ILE A 297 6.91 -4.87 10.20
CA ILE A 297 7.76 -5.89 10.82
C ILE A 297 7.23 -7.32 10.60
N VAL A 298 5.92 -7.51 10.55
CA VAL A 298 5.32 -8.85 10.54
C VAL A 298 5.62 -9.64 9.26
N PRO A 299 5.52 -9.06 8.04
CA PRO A 299 5.84 -9.81 6.83
C PRO A 299 7.31 -10.27 6.75
N PRO A 300 8.35 -9.43 7.00
CA PRO A 300 9.73 -9.91 7.03
C PRO A 300 10.00 -10.90 8.17
N LEU A 301 9.38 -10.70 9.34
CA LEU A 301 9.51 -11.62 10.47
C LEU A 301 8.93 -13.01 10.12
N LYS A 302 7.76 -13.03 9.46
CA LYS A 302 7.17 -14.28 8.97
C LYS A 302 8.10 -14.97 7.96
N ALA A 303 8.64 -14.24 7.01
CA ALA A 303 9.58 -14.80 6.04
C ALA A 303 10.80 -15.41 6.72
N MET A 304 11.40 -14.72 7.71
CA MET A 304 12.54 -15.24 8.47
C MET A 304 12.18 -16.46 9.32
N ASP A 305 10.99 -16.49 9.91
CA ASP A 305 10.53 -17.63 10.69
C ASP A 305 10.24 -18.87 9.82
N ASP A 306 9.59 -18.67 8.67
CA ASP A 306 9.27 -19.73 7.71
C ASP A 306 10.54 -20.42 7.19
N GLU A 307 11.62 -19.67 6.93
CA GLU A 307 12.85 -20.22 6.34
C GLU A 307 13.86 -20.68 7.39
N TYR A 308 14.12 -19.87 8.41
CA TYR A 308 15.21 -20.11 9.35
C TYR A 308 14.74 -20.54 10.73
N GLY A 309 13.45 -20.38 11.04
CA GLY A 309 12.91 -20.44 12.39
C GLY A 309 13.41 -19.29 13.26
N VAL A 310 12.55 -18.71 14.07
CA VAL A 310 12.93 -17.65 14.99
C VAL A 310 12.75 -18.14 16.43
N LEU A 311 13.83 -18.11 17.22
CA LEU A 311 13.82 -18.52 18.61
C LEU A 311 13.46 -17.40 19.57
N ARG A 312 13.88 -16.16 19.25
CA ARG A 312 13.53 -14.93 19.95
C ARG A 312 13.88 -13.72 19.08
N GLY A 313 13.31 -12.56 19.40
CA GLY A 313 13.64 -11.34 18.71
C GLY A 313 13.42 -10.07 19.54
N HIS A 314 14.09 -9.00 19.09
CA HIS A 314 13.87 -7.65 19.57
C HIS A 314 13.60 -6.71 18.40
N VAL A 315 12.57 -5.88 18.55
CA VAL A 315 12.22 -4.84 17.58
C VAL A 315 12.54 -3.47 18.18
N GLU A 316 13.48 -2.77 17.60
CA GLU A 316 13.67 -1.34 17.86
C GLU A 316 13.08 -0.53 16.71
N THR A 317 12.19 0.44 17.00
CA THR A 317 11.66 1.33 15.96
C THR A 317 12.19 2.75 16.16
N VAL A 318 12.86 3.26 15.14
CA VAL A 318 13.20 4.68 15.02
C VAL A 318 12.10 5.31 14.15
N HIS A 319 11.12 5.92 14.82
CA HIS A 319 9.86 6.31 14.20
C HIS A 319 9.76 7.82 14.01
N SER A 320 9.30 8.25 12.84
CA SER A 320 8.96 9.64 12.59
C SER A 320 7.96 10.18 13.61
N PHE A 321 7.97 11.49 13.86
CA PHE A 321 6.96 12.09 14.73
C PHE A 321 5.57 12.06 14.08
N THR A 322 4.54 12.05 14.90
CA THR A 322 3.14 12.03 14.47
C THR A 322 2.35 13.15 15.15
N ASN A 323 1.16 13.46 14.63
CA ASN A 323 0.33 14.57 15.13
C ASN A 323 -0.13 14.45 16.59
N ASP A 324 0.10 13.32 17.24
CA ASP A 324 -0.14 13.16 18.68
C ASP A 324 0.97 13.77 19.55
N GLN A 325 2.14 14.04 18.98
CA GLN A 325 3.23 14.72 19.67
C GLN A 325 3.07 16.26 19.56
N ASN A 326 3.47 16.95 20.61
CA ASN A 326 3.41 18.40 20.60
C ASN A 326 4.49 19.03 19.73
N LEU A 327 4.13 20.06 18.97
CA LEU A 327 5.09 20.84 18.18
C LEU A 327 6.08 21.60 19.07
N LEU A 328 5.56 22.20 20.15
CA LEU A 328 6.33 22.85 21.22
C LEU A 328 5.98 22.19 22.55
N ASP A 329 6.84 22.39 23.58
CA ASP A 329 6.63 21.81 24.91
C ASP A 329 5.25 22.17 25.47
N ASN A 330 4.44 21.15 25.74
CA ASN A 330 3.11 21.33 26.33
C ASN A 330 2.65 20.04 27.03
N TYR A 331 1.58 20.14 27.78
CA TYR A 331 1.00 18.98 28.46
C TYR A 331 0.61 17.87 27.50
N HIS A 332 0.96 16.64 27.86
CA HIS A 332 0.56 15.42 27.16
C HIS A 332 0.44 14.28 28.18
N LYS A 333 -0.54 13.38 27.98
CA LYS A 333 -0.75 12.21 28.88
C LYS A 333 0.45 11.27 28.96
N ALA A 334 1.23 11.17 27.89
CA ALA A 334 2.51 10.47 27.83
C ALA A 334 3.61 11.54 27.90
N GLU A 335 4.20 11.72 29.06
CA GLU A 335 5.05 12.86 29.44
C GLU A 335 6.08 13.26 28.37
N ARG A 336 6.87 12.30 27.90
CA ARG A 336 7.91 12.55 26.89
C ARG A 336 7.37 13.04 25.55
N ARG A 337 6.14 12.65 25.16
CA ARG A 337 5.48 13.10 23.92
C ARG A 337 4.98 14.55 24.01
N GLY A 338 4.98 15.13 25.21
CA GLY A 338 4.70 16.54 25.43
C GLY A 338 5.86 17.46 25.06
N ARG A 339 7.06 16.92 24.87
CA ARG A 339 8.23 17.71 24.46
C ARG A 339 8.22 17.93 22.94
N SER A 340 8.81 19.06 22.53
CA SER A 340 8.85 19.47 21.12
C SER A 340 9.36 18.38 20.18
N ALA A 341 8.48 17.86 19.32
CA ALA A 341 8.78 16.78 18.39
C ALA A 341 9.87 17.13 17.36
N PRO A 342 9.92 18.36 16.78
CA PRO A 342 10.96 18.73 15.82
C PRO A 342 12.36 18.88 16.41
N LEU A 343 12.49 18.96 17.74
CA LEU A 343 13.76 19.23 18.43
C LEU A 343 14.31 18.05 19.22
N ASN A 344 13.50 17.03 19.48
CA ASN A 344 13.86 15.98 20.43
C ASN A 344 13.71 14.57 19.88
N MET A 345 14.66 13.70 20.23
CA MET A 345 14.45 12.26 20.22
C MET A 345 13.71 11.85 21.50
N VAL A 346 12.71 11.00 21.38
CA VAL A 346 11.82 10.63 22.50
C VAL A 346 11.71 9.11 22.58
N ILE A 347 12.19 8.52 23.67
CA ILE A 347 11.94 7.11 23.98
C ILE A 347 10.44 6.99 24.36
N THR A 348 9.74 6.06 23.74
CA THR A 348 8.32 5.82 23.97
C THR A 348 8.01 4.33 23.97
N GLU A 349 6.88 3.97 24.57
CA GLU A 349 6.38 2.61 24.51
C GLU A 349 5.92 2.26 23.08
N THR A 350 6.04 0.99 22.73
CA THR A 350 5.50 0.41 21.51
C THR A 350 4.66 -0.82 21.80
N GLY A 351 3.52 -0.93 21.12
CA GLY A 351 2.70 -2.15 21.14
C GLY A 351 3.16 -3.20 20.11
N ALA A 352 4.32 -3.00 19.45
CA ALA A 352 4.76 -3.85 18.35
C ALA A 352 4.88 -5.32 18.74
N ALA A 353 5.46 -5.63 19.91
CA ALA A 353 5.63 -7.01 20.37
C ALA A 353 4.28 -7.73 20.58
N SER A 354 3.32 -7.08 21.25
CA SER A 354 1.98 -7.66 21.43
C SER A 354 1.19 -7.75 20.13
N ALA A 355 1.46 -6.86 19.18
CA ALA A 355 0.83 -6.88 17.85
C ALA A 355 1.36 -8.02 16.98
N VAL A 356 2.66 -8.37 17.10
CA VAL A 356 3.24 -9.56 16.45
C VAL A 356 2.51 -10.82 16.89
N ALA A 357 2.35 -11.02 18.20
CA ALA A 357 1.67 -12.20 18.73
C ALA A 357 0.21 -12.33 18.25
N LYS A 358 -0.47 -11.21 17.99
CA LYS A 358 -1.83 -11.23 17.41
C LYS A 358 -1.85 -11.54 15.92
N ALA A 359 -0.84 -11.06 15.17
CA ALA A 359 -0.77 -11.24 13.72
C ALA A 359 -0.16 -12.59 13.32
N LEU A 360 0.74 -13.13 14.14
CA LEU A 360 1.41 -14.41 13.97
C LEU A 360 1.21 -15.28 15.22
N PRO A 361 0.02 -15.85 15.44
CA PRO A 361 -0.27 -16.65 16.64
C PRO A 361 0.55 -17.96 16.71
N ASP A 362 1.03 -18.43 15.60
CA ASP A 362 1.86 -19.63 15.49
C ASP A 362 3.33 -19.39 15.82
N LEU A 363 3.80 -18.15 15.75
CA LEU A 363 5.15 -17.76 16.17
C LEU A 363 5.29 -17.93 17.69
N LYS A 364 6.08 -18.92 18.10
CA LYS A 364 6.32 -19.20 19.55
C LYS A 364 7.42 -18.36 20.15
N ALA A 365 8.21 -17.70 19.31
CA ALA A 365 9.32 -16.87 19.75
C ALA A 365 8.86 -15.67 20.59
N PRO A 366 9.47 -15.42 21.76
CA PRO A 366 9.23 -14.19 22.49
C PRO A 366 9.83 -13.01 21.71
N ILE A 367 8.97 -12.07 21.36
CA ILE A 367 9.37 -10.82 20.72
C ILE A 367 9.24 -9.69 21.73
N THR A 368 10.31 -8.93 21.92
CA THR A 368 10.32 -7.69 22.72
C THR A 368 10.41 -6.48 21.81
N GLY A 369 10.12 -5.27 22.31
CA GLY A 369 10.23 -4.09 21.46
C GLY A 369 10.31 -2.79 22.22
N SER A 370 10.97 -1.82 21.59
CA SER A 370 11.10 -0.44 22.04
C SER A 370 10.94 0.53 20.85
N SER A 371 10.76 1.80 21.15
CA SER A 371 10.54 2.82 20.12
C SER A 371 11.19 4.13 20.50
N ILE A 372 11.87 4.74 19.53
CA ILE A 372 12.41 6.10 19.60
C ILE A 372 11.70 6.96 18.56
N ARG A 373 11.10 8.07 18.97
CA ARG A 373 10.61 9.09 18.06
C ARG A 373 11.73 10.05 17.71
N VAL A 374 11.83 10.40 16.43
CA VAL A 374 12.88 11.28 15.90
C VAL A 374 12.29 12.48 15.16
N PRO A 375 13.04 13.59 15.00
CA PRO A 375 12.59 14.81 14.30
C PRO A 375 12.52 14.65 12.77
N VAL A 376 11.90 13.58 12.31
CA VAL A 376 11.66 13.29 10.88
C VAL A 376 10.15 13.22 10.66
N PRO A 377 9.62 13.90 9.64
CA PRO A 377 8.16 14.02 9.47
C PRO A 377 7.49 12.77 8.92
N ASP A 378 8.23 11.93 8.20
CA ASP A 378 7.74 10.69 7.60
C ASP A 378 8.88 9.74 7.30
N VAL A 379 8.57 8.50 7.02
CA VAL A 379 9.44 7.33 6.88
C VAL A 379 10.18 7.00 8.18
N SER A 380 9.85 5.84 8.67
CA SER A 380 10.41 5.24 9.87
C SER A 380 11.31 4.06 9.50
N ILE A 381 12.15 3.61 10.44
CA ILE A 381 12.92 2.38 10.29
C ILE A 381 12.64 1.46 11.48
N ALA A 382 12.45 0.17 11.22
CA ALA A 382 12.43 -0.87 12.23
C ALA A 382 13.70 -1.72 12.12
N ILE A 383 14.29 -2.03 13.26
CA ILE A 383 15.46 -2.89 13.38
C ILE A 383 14.99 -4.18 14.04
N LEU A 384 15.04 -5.29 13.31
CA LEU A 384 14.75 -6.61 13.83
C LEU A 384 16.07 -7.30 14.18
N ASN A 385 16.29 -7.55 15.47
CA ASN A 385 17.37 -8.39 15.93
C ASN A 385 16.80 -9.76 16.30
N LEU A 386 17.16 -10.80 15.53
CA LEU A 386 16.59 -12.12 15.58
C LEU A 386 17.65 -13.16 15.91
N GLN A 387 17.34 -14.05 16.85
CA GLN A 387 18.04 -15.31 17.00
C GLN A 387 17.28 -16.40 16.22
N LEU A 388 17.98 -17.01 15.28
CA LEU A 388 17.46 -18.04 14.37
C LEU A 388 17.66 -19.44 14.97
N ALA A 389 16.91 -20.41 14.47
CA ALA A 389 17.03 -21.80 14.90
C ALA A 389 18.24 -22.53 14.24
N ARG A 390 18.84 -21.93 13.21
CA ARG A 390 20.02 -22.45 12.53
C ARG A 390 20.96 -21.32 12.13
N GLU A 391 22.26 -21.64 12.09
CA GLU A 391 23.26 -20.75 11.53
C GLU A 391 23.02 -20.51 10.04
N THR A 392 23.32 -19.32 9.58
CA THR A 392 23.21 -18.91 8.17
C THR A 392 24.24 -17.84 7.83
N THR A 393 24.31 -17.46 6.57
CA THR A 393 25.22 -16.41 6.11
C THR A 393 24.47 -15.15 5.73
N ARG A 394 25.17 -14.02 5.66
CA ARG A 394 24.61 -12.76 5.19
C ARG A 394 24.09 -12.89 3.75
N GLU A 395 24.82 -13.61 2.91
CA GLU A 395 24.51 -13.86 1.51
C GLU A 395 23.22 -14.68 1.37
N ASP A 396 23.05 -15.73 2.15
CA ASP A 396 21.84 -16.57 2.12
C ASP A 396 20.59 -15.76 2.52
N VAL A 397 20.68 -14.98 3.60
CA VAL A 397 19.57 -14.13 4.05
C VAL A 397 19.28 -13.00 3.05
N HIS A 398 20.32 -12.41 2.45
CA HIS A 398 20.19 -11.42 1.39
C HIS A 398 19.41 -11.96 0.19
N ASP A 399 19.85 -13.11 -0.35
CA ASP A 399 19.26 -13.69 -1.54
C ASP A 399 17.84 -14.19 -1.28
N TYR A 400 17.61 -14.80 -0.12
CA TYR A 400 16.29 -15.24 0.30
C TYR A 400 15.29 -14.03 0.40
N LEU A 401 15.65 -12.97 1.12
CA LEU A 401 14.75 -11.81 1.26
C LEU A 401 14.54 -11.08 -0.06
N ARG A 402 15.55 -11.05 -0.92
CA ARG A 402 15.40 -10.54 -2.29
C ARG A 402 14.40 -11.38 -3.07
N GLU A 403 14.51 -12.71 -3.05
CA GLU A 403 13.57 -13.60 -3.72
C GLU A 403 12.16 -13.43 -3.17
N VAL A 404 11.99 -13.40 -1.84
CA VAL A 404 10.70 -13.16 -1.19
C VAL A 404 10.05 -11.88 -1.70
N SER A 405 10.82 -10.79 -1.87
CA SER A 405 10.30 -9.51 -2.37
C SER A 405 9.86 -9.54 -3.84
N LEU A 406 10.29 -10.54 -4.61
CA LEU A 406 10.04 -10.63 -6.05
C LEU A 406 8.97 -11.64 -6.43
N THR A 407 9.01 -12.83 -5.81
CA THR A 407 8.26 -14.00 -6.27
C THR A 407 7.23 -14.49 -5.27
N SER A 408 7.44 -14.27 -3.96
CA SER A 408 6.57 -14.81 -2.92
C SER A 408 5.18 -14.12 -2.85
N PRO A 409 4.23 -14.70 -2.14
CA PRO A 409 2.97 -14.03 -1.79
C PRO A 409 3.16 -12.69 -1.05
N LEU A 410 4.32 -12.48 -0.41
CA LEU A 410 4.68 -11.26 0.31
C LEU A 410 5.28 -10.16 -0.58
N LYS A 411 5.46 -10.37 -1.88
CA LYS A 411 6.04 -9.40 -2.83
C LYS A 411 5.34 -8.03 -2.89
N ARG A 412 4.11 -7.94 -2.41
CA ARG A 412 3.37 -6.69 -2.31
C ARG A 412 3.55 -5.99 -0.96
N GLN A 413 4.07 -6.70 0.04
CA GLN A 413 4.35 -6.21 1.39
C GLN A 413 5.81 -5.86 1.58
N ILE A 414 6.72 -6.64 0.99
CA ILE A 414 8.15 -6.48 1.15
C ILE A 414 8.76 -5.96 -0.16
N ASP A 415 9.48 -4.86 -0.09
CA ASP A 415 10.39 -4.36 -1.12
C ASP A 415 11.85 -4.53 -0.65
N PHE A 416 12.80 -4.29 -1.51
CA PHE A 416 14.22 -4.54 -1.25
C PHE A 416 15.08 -3.45 -1.90
N THR A 417 16.07 -2.94 -1.18
CA THR A 417 17.03 -1.97 -1.72
C THR A 417 18.48 -2.40 -1.50
N THR A 418 19.28 -2.20 -2.52
CA THR A 418 20.75 -2.39 -2.48
C THR A 418 21.49 -1.06 -2.58
N ALA A 419 20.78 0.08 -2.59
CA ALA A 419 21.37 1.40 -2.72
C ALA A 419 22.25 1.72 -1.50
N PRO A 420 23.56 1.99 -1.68
CA PRO A 420 24.48 2.20 -0.56
C PRO A 420 24.28 3.56 0.14
N ASP A 421 23.56 4.47 -0.50
CA ASP A 421 23.27 5.83 -0.05
C ASP A 421 21.81 6.02 0.35
N ALA A 422 21.06 4.92 0.52
CA ALA A 422 19.63 4.94 0.88
C ALA A 422 19.39 5.64 2.23
N VAL A 423 18.43 6.57 2.23
CA VAL A 423 18.00 7.32 3.41
C VAL A 423 16.47 7.45 3.45
N SER A 424 15.92 7.85 4.59
CA SER A 424 14.45 7.87 4.81
C SER A 424 13.66 8.59 3.71
N SER A 425 14.15 9.71 3.20
CA SER A 425 13.43 10.49 2.17
C SER A 425 13.26 9.77 0.83
N ASP A 426 14.10 8.76 0.55
CA ASP A 426 14.02 7.99 -0.71
C ASP A 426 12.81 7.07 -0.76
N PHE A 427 12.24 6.77 0.40
CA PHE A 427 11.11 5.83 0.55
C PHE A 427 9.75 6.52 0.71
N ILE A 428 9.71 7.86 0.68
CA ILE A 428 8.44 8.61 0.71
C ILE A 428 7.59 8.21 -0.50
N GLY A 429 6.35 7.78 -0.23
CA GLY A 429 5.42 7.30 -1.26
C GLY A 429 5.61 5.84 -1.66
N SER A 430 6.47 5.08 -0.96
CA SER A 430 6.54 3.63 -1.13
C SER A 430 5.19 2.99 -0.82
N ARG A 431 4.80 2.00 -1.64
CA ARG A 431 3.53 1.28 -1.49
C ARG A 431 3.66 -0.03 -0.72
N HIS A 432 4.88 -0.44 -0.41
CA HIS A 432 5.15 -1.63 0.37
C HIS A 432 4.99 -1.34 1.85
N ALA A 433 4.72 -2.37 2.62
CA ALA A 433 4.65 -2.28 4.07
C ALA A 433 6.05 -2.11 4.68
N SER A 434 7.06 -2.66 4.00
CA SER A 434 8.44 -2.74 4.45
C SER A 434 9.40 -2.75 3.27
N ILE A 435 10.55 -2.11 3.41
CA ILE A 435 11.66 -2.15 2.45
C ILE A 435 12.90 -2.65 3.20
N VAL A 436 13.39 -3.82 2.82
CA VAL A 436 14.61 -4.40 3.38
C VAL A 436 15.83 -3.63 2.88
N ASP A 437 16.63 -3.10 3.79
CA ASP A 437 17.93 -2.50 3.48
C ASP A 437 19.01 -3.57 3.45
N ALA A 438 19.34 -4.03 2.24
CA ALA A 438 20.33 -5.08 2.04
C ALA A 438 21.75 -4.66 2.41
N GLY A 439 22.05 -3.37 2.26
CA GLY A 439 23.37 -2.81 2.62
C GLY A 439 23.63 -2.86 4.12
N ALA A 440 22.57 -2.67 4.91
CA ALA A 440 22.65 -2.64 6.36
C ALA A 440 22.47 -4.03 7.02
N LEU A 441 22.06 -5.05 6.28
CA LEU A 441 21.87 -6.41 6.77
C LEU A 441 23.13 -6.96 7.44
N LYS A 442 22.98 -7.52 8.65
CA LYS A 442 24.07 -8.19 9.39
C LYS A 442 23.63 -9.59 9.79
N VAL A 443 24.51 -10.56 9.61
CA VAL A 443 24.32 -11.94 10.05
C VAL A 443 25.65 -12.44 10.63
N GLU A 444 25.57 -13.08 11.80
CA GLU A 444 26.70 -13.71 12.47
C GLU A 444 26.21 -14.98 13.17
N GLY A 445 26.56 -16.15 12.63
CA GLY A 445 26.08 -17.45 13.10
C GLY A 445 24.55 -17.55 13.01
N ASP A 446 23.89 -17.69 14.15
CA ASP A 446 22.44 -17.75 14.28
C ASP A 446 21.78 -16.38 14.54
N ASN A 447 22.56 -15.31 14.54
CA ASN A 447 22.04 -13.96 14.82
C ASN A 447 21.90 -13.14 13.54
N ALA A 448 20.70 -12.62 13.26
CA ALA A 448 20.41 -11.79 12.11
C ALA A 448 19.82 -10.43 12.53
N ILE A 449 20.34 -9.35 11.96
CA ILE A 449 19.83 -7.99 12.18
C ILE A 449 19.38 -7.41 10.84
N LEU A 450 18.07 -7.19 10.72
CA LEU A 450 17.42 -6.60 9.55
C LEU A 450 17.08 -5.14 9.81
N TYR A 451 17.30 -4.29 8.83
CA TYR A 451 16.87 -2.90 8.81
C TYR A 451 15.75 -2.74 7.80
N LEU A 452 14.61 -2.25 8.24
CA LEU A 452 13.35 -2.23 7.49
C LEU A 452 12.82 -0.79 7.44
N TRP A 453 12.95 -0.14 6.29
CA TRP A 453 12.33 1.16 6.04
C TRP A 453 10.84 1.00 5.78
N TYR A 454 10.03 1.96 6.22
CA TYR A 454 8.61 1.99 5.90
C TYR A 454 8.04 3.41 5.92
N ASP A 455 7.30 3.76 4.86
CA ASP A 455 6.47 4.95 4.86
C ASP A 455 5.26 4.68 5.77
N ASN A 456 5.33 5.23 6.99
CA ASN A 456 4.35 4.97 8.03
C ASN A 456 3.00 5.63 7.79
N GLU A 457 2.87 6.48 6.77
CA GLU A 457 1.62 7.11 6.36
C GLU A 457 1.09 6.51 5.05
N PHE A 458 1.81 6.64 3.93
CA PHE A 458 1.35 6.21 2.61
C PHE A 458 1.46 4.69 2.43
N GLY A 459 2.59 4.10 2.79
CA GLY A 459 2.79 2.65 2.73
C GLY A 459 1.77 1.91 3.59
N TYR A 460 1.51 2.41 4.80
CA TYR A 460 0.45 1.90 5.67
C TYR A 460 -0.94 2.07 5.04
N SER A 461 -1.25 3.23 4.47
CA SER A 461 -2.52 3.47 3.78
C SER A 461 -2.74 2.52 2.61
N CYS A 462 -1.67 2.10 1.92
CA CYS A 462 -1.73 1.06 0.89
C CYS A 462 -2.15 -0.30 1.47
N GLN A 463 -1.65 -0.67 2.67
CA GLN A 463 -2.07 -1.91 3.32
C GLN A 463 -3.55 -1.86 3.74
N VAL A 464 -4.01 -0.72 4.26
CA VAL A 464 -5.44 -0.51 4.56
C VAL A 464 -6.30 -0.75 3.33
N VAL A 465 -5.95 -0.16 2.18
CA VAL A 465 -6.72 -0.34 0.93
C VAL A 465 -6.69 -1.79 0.46
N ARG A 466 -5.57 -2.53 0.63
CA ARG A 466 -5.49 -3.97 0.31
C ARG A 466 -6.43 -4.80 1.17
N VAL A 467 -6.47 -4.56 2.48
CA VAL A 467 -7.43 -5.23 3.37
C VAL A 467 -8.87 -4.92 2.95
N VAL A 468 -9.17 -3.66 2.61
CA VAL A 468 -10.51 -3.27 2.13
C VAL A 468 -10.85 -3.96 0.80
N GLN A 469 -9.91 -4.07 -0.14
CA GLN A 469 -10.09 -4.81 -1.39
C GLN A 469 -10.40 -6.29 -1.10
N HIS A 470 -9.65 -6.92 -0.20
CA HIS A 470 -9.84 -8.31 0.19
C HIS A 470 -11.26 -8.56 0.76
N VAL A 471 -11.66 -7.81 1.80
CA VAL A 471 -12.98 -8.00 2.44
C VAL A 471 -14.17 -7.57 1.58
N SER A 472 -13.92 -6.82 0.51
CA SER A 472 -14.94 -6.43 -0.48
C SER A 472 -15.05 -7.43 -1.64
N GLY A 473 -14.14 -8.39 -1.73
CA GLY A 473 -14.03 -9.30 -2.88
C GLY A 473 -13.58 -8.60 -4.18
N VAL A 474 -12.97 -7.40 -4.09
CA VAL A 474 -12.47 -6.61 -5.22
C VAL A 474 -10.95 -6.82 -5.40
N GLU A 475 -10.45 -7.95 -4.99
CA GLU A 475 -9.06 -8.34 -5.26
C GLU A 475 -8.95 -8.94 -6.65
N TYR A 476 -8.02 -8.42 -7.46
CA TYR A 476 -7.80 -8.90 -8.81
C TYR A 476 -6.58 -9.81 -8.88
N PRO A 477 -6.69 -10.97 -9.56
CA PRO A 477 -5.56 -11.88 -9.72
C PRO A 477 -4.42 -11.23 -10.49
N THR A 478 -3.19 -11.63 -10.17
CA THR A 478 -1.98 -11.15 -10.85
C THR A 478 -1.48 -12.21 -11.84
N TYR A 479 -1.13 -11.77 -13.05
CA TYR A 479 -0.57 -12.60 -14.12
C TYR A 479 0.80 -12.10 -14.57
N PRO A 480 1.70 -13.01 -15.02
CA PRO A 480 1.51 -14.46 -14.97
C PRO A 480 1.33 -14.94 -13.53
N ALA A 481 0.54 -15.99 -13.33
CA ALA A 481 0.45 -16.63 -12.03
C ALA A 481 1.85 -17.17 -11.66
N THR A 482 2.35 -16.83 -10.48
CA THR A 482 3.53 -17.52 -9.94
C THR A 482 3.18 -18.98 -9.77
N ALA A 483 4.02 -19.89 -10.28
CA ALA A 483 3.91 -21.30 -9.94
C ALA A 483 3.94 -21.42 -8.40
N VAL A 484 2.88 -22.03 -7.85
CA VAL A 484 2.76 -22.28 -6.41
C VAL A 484 3.74 -23.38 -6.03
#